data_3cd12899c687e9ff0897ff4314a2d653
#
_entry.id   3cd12899c687e9ff0897ff4314a2d653
#
_cell.length_a   1.000
_cell.length_b   1.000
_cell.length_c   1.000
_cell.angle_alpha   90.00
_cell.angle_beta   90.00
_cell.angle_gamma   90.00
#
_symmetry.space_group_name_H-M   'P 1'
#
loop_
_entity.id
_entity.type
_entity.pdbx_description
1 polymer ?
#
loop_
_entity_poly.entity_id
_entity_poly.type
_entity_poly.pdbx_seq_one_letter_code
_entity_poly.pdbx_strand_id
1 'polypeptide(L)'
;MVVAQVGMTGAADRAVETYSKGMLQRIGLAQALVHDPRLLILDEPTAGVDPVGSAAMADLIRGLRDAGKTVLLTSHLLGQMEALCDRVAILDRGRLVAEGTVAELAGGAGRQQLEVDRLDEAELVELRAWLAARGRGLHGVAAAGRGLDAVFLERVGRGRGEEKEP
;
A
#
# COMPACT_ATOMS: atom_id res chain seq x y z
N MET A 1 -5.83 3.07 24.42
CA MET A 1 -6.63 1.82 24.34
C MET A 1 -6.53 1.31 22.90
N VAL A 2 -6.10 0.07 22.68
CA VAL A 2 -5.78 -0.50 21.34
C VAL A 2 -6.94 -0.48 20.35
N VAL A 3 -8.19 -0.58 20.83
CA VAL A 3 -9.40 -0.51 19.96
C VAL A 3 -9.51 0.84 19.23
N ALA A 4 -9.12 1.93 19.89
CA ALA A 4 -9.08 3.25 19.28
C ALA A 4 -7.96 3.38 18.24
N GLN A 5 -6.79 2.76 18.50
CA GLN A 5 -5.65 2.77 17.56
C GLN A 5 -6.01 2.14 16.21
N VAL A 6 -6.87 1.12 16.20
CA VAL A 6 -7.30 0.44 14.97
C VAL A 6 -8.61 1.01 14.40
N GLY A 7 -9.10 2.15 14.94
CA GLY A 7 -10.30 2.82 14.43
C GLY A 7 -11.61 2.05 14.67
N MET A 8 -11.70 1.28 15.74
CA MET A 8 -12.85 0.41 16.05
C MET A 8 -13.70 0.90 17.25
N THR A 9 -13.47 2.13 17.74
CA THR A 9 -14.19 2.67 18.90
C THR A 9 -15.71 2.67 18.69
N GLY A 10 -16.19 3.11 17.54
CA GLY A 10 -17.62 3.18 17.24
C GLY A 10 -18.32 1.82 17.04
N ALA A 11 -17.55 0.72 17.02
CA ALA A 11 -18.08 -0.63 16.89
C ALA A 11 -17.76 -1.51 18.11
N ALA A 12 -17.14 -0.94 19.16
CA ALA A 12 -16.61 -1.69 20.29
C ALA A 12 -17.71 -2.48 21.05
N ASP A 13 -18.92 -1.95 21.10
CA ASP A 13 -20.05 -2.58 21.82
C ASP A 13 -20.88 -3.53 20.92
N ARG A 14 -20.51 -3.70 19.67
CA ARG A 14 -21.20 -4.61 18.74
C ARG A 14 -20.67 -6.03 18.88
N ALA A 15 -21.55 -7.01 18.68
CA ALA A 15 -21.14 -8.41 18.64
C ALA A 15 -20.20 -8.68 17.44
N VAL A 16 -19.11 -9.41 17.69
CA VAL A 16 -18.05 -9.68 16.68
C VAL A 16 -18.59 -10.39 15.44
N GLU A 17 -19.65 -11.20 15.58
CA GLU A 17 -20.34 -11.88 14.49
C GLU A 17 -20.96 -10.91 13.48
N THR A 18 -21.17 -9.65 13.87
CA THR A 18 -21.71 -8.60 12.99
C THR A 18 -20.63 -7.81 12.27
N TYR A 19 -19.36 -8.12 12.49
CA TYR A 19 -18.26 -7.40 11.91
C TYR A 19 -18.04 -7.76 10.43
N SER A 20 -17.72 -6.74 9.62
CA SER A 20 -17.21 -6.97 8.28
C SER A 20 -15.82 -7.61 8.35
N LYS A 21 -15.35 -8.19 7.23
CA LYS A 21 -14.02 -8.79 7.15
C LYS A 21 -12.92 -7.80 7.53
N GLY A 22 -12.99 -6.54 7.06
CA GLY A 22 -12.04 -5.50 7.43
C GLY A 22 -12.09 -5.13 8.91
N MET A 23 -13.27 -5.15 9.54
CA MET A 23 -13.40 -4.96 10.99
C MET A 23 -12.78 -6.12 11.77
N LEU A 24 -12.96 -7.35 11.32
CA LEU A 24 -12.31 -8.54 11.93
C LEU A 24 -10.79 -8.45 11.85
N GLN A 25 -10.24 -8.02 10.71
CA GLN A 25 -8.79 -7.83 10.58
C GLN A 25 -8.26 -6.73 11.51
N ARG A 26 -8.99 -5.61 11.65
CA ARG A 26 -8.61 -4.54 12.58
C ARG A 26 -8.65 -5.00 14.05
N ILE A 27 -9.64 -5.79 14.43
CA ILE A 27 -9.71 -6.37 15.79
C ILE A 27 -8.59 -7.40 16.00
N GLY A 28 -8.25 -8.22 15.00
CA GLY A 28 -7.09 -9.09 15.06
C GLY A 28 -5.78 -8.32 15.26
N LEU A 29 -5.61 -7.20 14.55
CA LEU A 29 -4.47 -6.30 14.79
C LEU A 29 -4.48 -5.70 16.20
N ALA A 30 -5.66 -5.25 16.68
CA ALA A 30 -5.79 -4.75 18.05
C ALA A 30 -5.40 -5.81 19.09
N GLN A 31 -5.82 -7.06 18.90
CA GLN A 31 -5.44 -8.18 19.76
C GLN A 31 -3.92 -8.38 19.78
N ALA A 32 -3.27 -8.33 18.62
CA ALA A 32 -1.81 -8.43 18.53
C ALA A 32 -1.08 -7.28 19.25
N LEU A 33 -1.71 -6.12 19.38
CA LEU A 33 -1.15 -4.92 20.00
C LEU A 33 -1.38 -4.82 21.52
N VAL A 34 -2.19 -5.68 22.14
CA VAL A 34 -2.57 -5.58 23.57
C VAL A 34 -1.35 -5.53 24.49
N HIS A 35 -0.30 -6.28 24.18
CA HIS A 35 0.91 -6.37 24.99
C HIS A 35 2.04 -5.44 24.52
N ASP A 36 1.72 -4.46 23.68
CA ASP A 36 2.67 -3.51 23.11
C ASP A 36 3.95 -4.17 22.55
N PRO A 37 3.84 -5.17 21.65
CA PRO A 37 4.99 -5.91 21.16
C PRO A 37 5.91 -5.03 20.33
N ARG A 38 7.21 -5.35 20.32
CA ARG A 38 8.21 -4.72 19.47
C ARG A 38 8.18 -5.29 18.04
N LEU A 39 7.77 -6.56 17.88
CA LEU A 39 7.66 -7.29 16.64
C LEU A 39 6.22 -7.75 16.43
N LEU A 40 5.65 -7.45 15.29
CA LEU A 40 4.36 -7.93 14.82
C LEU A 40 4.56 -8.83 13.61
N ILE A 41 3.86 -9.96 13.59
CA ILE A 41 3.81 -10.88 12.43
C ILE A 41 2.37 -10.91 11.95
N LEU A 42 2.15 -10.46 10.72
CA LEU A 42 0.83 -10.30 10.12
C LEU A 42 0.75 -11.17 8.85
N ASP A 43 -0.16 -12.12 8.85
CA ASP A 43 -0.39 -12.98 7.69
C ASP A 43 -1.55 -12.44 6.87
N GLU A 44 -1.26 -12.01 5.63
CA GLU A 44 -2.22 -11.48 4.64
C GLU A 44 -3.17 -10.40 5.23
N PRO A 45 -2.68 -9.34 5.92
CA PRO A 45 -3.53 -8.43 6.70
C PRO A 45 -4.55 -7.64 5.88
N THR A 46 -4.41 -7.61 4.55
CA THR A 46 -5.32 -6.90 3.64
C THR A 46 -6.16 -7.83 2.76
N ALA A 47 -5.99 -9.16 2.88
CA ALA A 47 -6.63 -10.12 2.00
C ALA A 47 -8.16 -10.10 2.08
N GLY A 48 -8.80 -9.91 0.93
CA GLY A 48 -10.27 -9.93 0.79
C GLY A 48 -10.99 -8.76 1.49
N VAL A 49 -10.29 -7.68 1.73
CA VAL A 49 -10.85 -6.39 2.15
C VAL A 49 -11.01 -5.52 0.91
N ASP A 50 -12.02 -4.64 0.92
CA ASP A 50 -12.20 -3.67 -0.15
C ASP A 50 -11.02 -2.67 -0.23
N PRO A 51 -10.83 -1.95 -1.34
CA PRO A 51 -9.70 -1.04 -1.50
C PRO A 51 -9.60 0.03 -0.40
N VAL A 52 -10.73 0.56 0.10
CA VAL A 52 -10.74 1.55 1.19
C VAL A 52 -10.27 0.94 2.50
N GLY A 53 -10.78 -0.23 2.84
CA GLY A 53 -10.38 -0.96 4.04
C GLY A 53 -8.91 -1.40 3.98
N SER A 54 -8.45 -1.82 2.81
CA SER A 54 -7.06 -2.22 2.55
C SER A 54 -6.09 -1.03 2.70
N ALA A 55 -6.43 0.13 2.12
CA ALA A 55 -5.65 1.36 2.30
C ALA A 55 -5.59 1.78 3.77
N ALA A 56 -6.73 1.75 4.47
CA ALA A 56 -6.78 2.09 5.89
C ALA A 56 -5.97 1.10 6.77
N MET A 57 -5.90 -0.20 6.41
CA MET A 57 -5.04 -1.16 7.08
C MET A 57 -3.56 -0.85 6.82
N ALA A 58 -3.20 -0.51 5.59
CA ALA A 58 -1.84 -0.11 5.24
C ALA A 58 -1.40 1.15 6.02
N ASP A 59 -2.30 2.13 6.20
CA ASP A 59 -2.03 3.32 7.02
C ASP A 59 -1.79 2.96 8.50
N LEU A 60 -2.57 2.05 9.06
CA LEU A 60 -2.36 1.55 10.42
C LEU A 60 -0.98 0.88 10.57
N ILE A 61 -0.61 0.02 9.62
CA ILE A 61 0.69 -0.67 9.63
C ILE A 61 1.84 0.33 9.51
N ARG A 62 1.72 1.34 8.63
CA ARG A 62 2.71 2.43 8.53
C ARG A 62 2.85 3.18 9.85
N GLY A 63 1.75 3.55 10.49
CA GLY A 63 1.76 4.22 11.78
C GLY A 63 2.47 3.41 12.88
N LEU A 64 2.32 2.08 12.87
CA LEU A 64 3.03 1.20 13.81
C LEU A 64 4.54 1.15 13.55
N ARG A 65 4.96 1.10 12.27
CA ARG A 65 6.36 1.19 11.87
C ARG A 65 6.96 2.53 12.31
N ASP A 66 6.28 3.63 12.02
CA ASP A 66 6.72 4.99 12.35
C ASP A 66 6.80 5.23 13.87
N ALA A 67 6.00 4.48 14.64
CA ALA A 67 6.10 4.39 16.11
C ALA A 67 7.25 3.48 16.60
N GLY A 68 8.11 2.98 15.70
CA GLY A 68 9.30 2.20 16.01
C GLY A 68 9.07 0.70 16.20
N LYS A 69 7.91 0.17 15.77
CA LYS A 69 7.67 -1.28 15.80
C LYS A 69 8.24 -1.94 14.54
N THR A 70 8.74 -3.17 14.69
CA THR A 70 9.10 -4.03 13.56
C THR A 70 7.85 -4.79 13.11
N VAL A 71 7.56 -4.76 11.81
CA VAL A 71 6.43 -5.50 11.25
C VAL A 71 6.94 -6.45 10.17
N LEU A 72 6.70 -7.74 10.36
CA LEU A 72 6.83 -8.77 9.33
C LEU A 72 5.43 -9.08 8.80
N LEU A 73 5.21 -8.96 7.51
CA LEU A 73 3.91 -9.27 6.93
C LEU A 73 4.07 -10.14 5.68
N THR A 74 3.06 -10.95 5.40
CA THR A 74 2.94 -11.68 4.14
C THR A 74 1.88 -11.03 3.26
N SER A 75 2.06 -11.06 1.95
CA SER A 75 1.04 -10.71 0.97
C SER A 75 1.39 -11.25 -0.40
N HIS A 76 0.36 -11.48 -1.21
CA HIS A 76 0.49 -11.78 -2.63
C HIS A 76 0.26 -10.54 -3.53
N LEU A 77 -0.02 -9.38 -2.95
CA LEU A 77 -0.31 -8.12 -3.65
C LEU A 77 0.95 -7.24 -3.72
N LEU A 78 1.80 -7.50 -4.72
CA LEU A 78 3.12 -6.87 -4.86
C LEU A 78 3.07 -5.33 -4.83
N GLY A 79 2.13 -4.70 -5.54
CA GLY A 79 2.02 -3.23 -5.56
C GLY A 79 1.73 -2.60 -4.19
N GLN A 80 1.05 -3.32 -3.28
CA GLN A 80 0.86 -2.86 -1.90
C GLN A 80 2.15 -2.99 -1.10
N MET A 81 2.94 -4.04 -1.36
CA MET A 81 4.20 -4.27 -0.66
C MET A 81 5.24 -3.20 -1.00
N GLU A 82 5.31 -2.78 -2.26
CA GLU A 82 6.18 -1.68 -2.70
C GLU A 82 5.93 -0.39 -1.92
N ALA A 83 4.67 -0.08 -1.62
CA ALA A 83 4.29 1.14 -0.90
C ALA A 83 4.39 1.03 0.63
N LEU A 84 4.51 -0.19 1.18
CA LEU A 84 4.39 -0.44 2.63
C LEU A 84 5.69 -0.91 3.25
N CYS A 85 6.49 -1.70 2.53
CA CYS A 85 7.67 -2.38 3.06
C CYS A 85 8.96 -1.63 2.76
N ASP A 86 9.92 -1.68 3.68
CA ASP A 86 11.29 -1.19 3.46
C ASP A 86 12.14 -2.27 2.76
N ARG A 87 11.90 -3.54 3.10
CA ARG A 87 12.57 -4.72 2.55
C ARG A 87 11.55 -5.80 2.22
N VAL A 88 11.86 -6.60 1.22
CA VAL A 88 11.01 -7.70 0.74
C VAL A 88 11.85 -8.96 0.62
N ALA A 89 11.26 -10.09 0.98
CA ALA A 89 11.77 -11.43 0.69
C ALA A 89 10.74 -12.17 -0.18
N ILE A 90 11.17 -12.65 -1.34
CA ILE A 90 10.32 -13.40 -2.27
C ILE A 90 10.57 -14.90 -2.05
N LEU A 91 9.49 -15.60 -1.73
CA LEU A 91 9.48 -17.04 -1.51
C LEU A 91 8.75 -17.75 -2.66
N ASP A 92 9.36 -18.80 -3.20
CA ASP A 92 8.70 -19.74 -4.12
C ASP A 92 8.90 -21.16 -3.61
N ARG A 93 7.79 -21.89 -3.43
CA ARG A 93 7.78 -23.28 -2.95
C ARG A 93 8.65 -23.53 -1.72
N GLY A 94 8.59 -22.61 -0.75
CA GLY A 94 9.35 -22.70 0.50
C GLY A 94 10.82 -22.33 0.37
N ARG A 95 11.29 -21.83 -0.78
CA ARG A 95 12.67 -21.39 -1.01
C ARG A 95 12.72 -19.88 -1.15
N LEU A 96 13.72 -19.26 -0.55
CA LEU A 96 14.04 -17.85 -0.76
C LEU A 96 14.60 -17.67 -2.17
N VAL A 97 13.88 -16.90 -3.01
CA VAL A 97 14.26 -16.62 -4.40
C VAL A 97 15.00 -15.30 -4.52
N ALA A 98 14.53 -14.28 -3.78
CA ALA A 98 15.17 -12.98 -3.74
C ALA A 98 14.90 -12.29 -2.39
N GLU A 99 15.84 -11.45 -1.96
CA GLU A 99 15.72 -10.60 -0.78
C GLU A 99 16.44 -9.29 -1.03
N GLY A 100 15.85 -8.18 -0.60
CA GLY A 100 16.46 -6.86 -0.74
C GLY A 100 15.51 -5.74 -0.36
N THR A 101 15.94 -4.51 -0.51
CA THR A 101 15.05 -3.36 -0.47
C THR A 101 14.12 -3.38 -1.69
N VAL A 102 12.97 -2.70 -1.57
CA VAL A 102 12.05 -2.55 -2.69
C VAL A 102 12.76 -1.95 -3.92
N ALA A 103 13.62 -0.95 -3.71
CA ALA A 103 14.36 -0.31 -4.79
C ALA A 103 15.36 -1.25 -5.49
N GLU A 104 16.04 -2.12 -4.73
CA GLU A 104 16.97 -3.13 -5.28
C GLU A 104 16.22 -4.18 -6.11
N LEU A 105 15.08 -4.69 -5.59
CA LEU A 105 14.33 -5.78 -6.21
C LEU A 105 13.47 -5.30 -7.39
N ALA A 106 12.89 -4.11 -7.32
CA ALA A 106 12.10 -3.53 -8.41
C ALA A 106 12.94 -3.17 -9.64
N GLY A 107 14.26 -3.38 -9.58
CA GLY A 107 15.14 -3.27 -10.74
C GLY A 107 15.25 -1.87 -11.30
N GLY A 108 15.00 -0.85 -10.47
CA GLY A 108 15.12 0.56 -10.85
C GLY A 108 16.56 1.05 -11.08
N ALA A 109 17.56 0.15 -11.08
CA ALA A 109 18.95 0.50 -11.32
C ALA A 109 19.09 1.15 -12.71
N GLY A 110 19.13 2.48 -12.71
CA GLY A 110 19.35 3.29 -13.91
C GLY A 110 18.10 3.75 -14.66
N ARG A 111 16.88 3.44 -14.19
CA ARG A 111 15.63 3.96 -14.78
C ARG A 111 14.93 4.92 -13.82
N GLN A 112 14.33 5.97 -14.37
CA GLN A 112 13.50 6.93 -13.65
C GLN A 112 12.13 7.00 -14.32
N GLN A 113 11.08 7.12 -13.54
CA GLN A 113 9.75 7.46 -14.02
C GLN A 113 9.53 8.95 -13.81
N LEU A 114 9.13 9.64 -14.87
CA LEU A 114 8.79 11.05 -14.85
C LEU A 114 7.30 11.17 -15.16
N GLU A 115 6.59 11.95 -14.38
CA GLU A 115 5.21 12.31 -14.65
C GLU A 115 5.20 13.73 -15.21
N VAL A 116 4.63 13.88 -16.40
CA VAL A 116 4.54 15.15 -17.13
C VAL A 116 3.13 15.28 -17.68
N ASP A 117 2.73 16.49 -18.03
CA ASP A 117 1.51 16.71 -18.78
C ASP A 117 1.53 15.94 -20.10
N ARG A 118 0.35 15.74 -20.69
CA ARG A 118 0.22 14.98 -21.92
C ARG A 118 1.02 15.63 -23.04
N LEU A 119 2.02 14.92 -23.53
CA LEU A 119 2.82 15.30 -24.67
C LEU A 119 2.13 14.85 -25.96
N ASP A 120 2.24 15.66 -27.01
CA ASP A 120 1.86 15.26 -28.35
C ASP A 120 2.97 14.43 -29.05
N GLU A 121 2.71 13.97 -30.28
CA GLU A 121 3.63 13.08 -30.99
C GLU A 121 4.93 13.80 -31.39
N ALA A 122 4.88 15.09 -31.69
CA ALA A 122 6.05 15.89 -32.05
C ALA A 122 6.93 16.13 -30.80
N GLU A 123 6.35 16.48 -29.68
CA GLU A 123 7.04 16.66 -28.40
C GLU A 123 7.70 15.36 -27.92
N LEU A 124 7.04 14.21 -28.13
CA LEU A 124 7.62 12.89 -27.82
C LEU A 124 8.84 12.58 -28.70
N VAL A 125 8.82 12.95 -29.97
CA VAL A 125 9.97 12.80 -30.90
C VAL A 125 11.13 13.68 -30.42
N GLU A 126 10.88 14.92 -30.08
CA GLU A 126 11.89 15.85 -29.56
C GLU A 126 12.50 15.34 -28.24
N LEU A 127 11.66 14.88 -27.29
CA LEU A 127 12.12 14.32 -26.03
C LEU A 127 12.99 13.08 -26.25
N ARG A 128 12.63 12.19 -27.18
CA ARG A 128 13.44 11.01 -27.54
C ARG A 128 14.79 11.42 -28.09
N ALA A 129 14.83 12.39 -29.01
CA ALA A 129 16.06 12.89 -29.59
C ALA A 129 16.95 13.54 -28.52
N TRP A 130 16.37 14.33 -27.65
CA TRP A 130 17.10 14.99 -26.57
C TRP A 130 17.73 13.99 -25.57
N LEU A 131 17.00 12.93 -25.22
CA LEU A 131 17.50 11.84 -24.36
C LEU A 131 18.60 11.05 -25.07
N ALA A 132 18.40 10.69 -26.35
CA ALA A 132 19.36 9.94 -27.13
C ALA A 132 20.71 10.67 -27.26
N ALA A 133 20.69 11.98 -27.48
CA ALA A 133 21.88 12.82 -27.54
C ALA A 133 22.71 12.80 -26.22
N ARG A 134 22.13 12.34 -25.12
CA ARG A 134 22.75 12.20 -23.79
C ARG A 134 23.00 10.75 -23.39
N GLY A 135 22.92 9.82 -24.34
CA GLY A 135 23.11 8.39 -24.10
C GLY A 135 21.99 7.75 -23.26
N ARG A 136 20.80 8.34 -23.22
CA ARG A 136 19.63 7.86 -22.48
C ARG A 136 18.51 7.45 -23.42
N GLY A 137 17.73 6.43 -23.04
CA GLY A 137 16.59 5.95 -23.83
C GLY A 137 15.24 6.25 -23.14
N LEU A 138 14.21 6.58 -23.95
CA LEU A 138 12.83 6.57 -23.50
C LEU A 138 12.24 5.18 -23.75
N HIS A 139 12.08 4.37 -22.69
CA HIS A 139 11.71 2.96 -22.77
C HIS A 139 10.20 2.71 -22.81
N GLY A 140 9.38 3.69 -22.45
CA GLY A 140 7.92 3.60 -22.48
C GLY A 140 7.28 4.95 -22.26
N VAL A 141 6.11 5.12 -22.88
CA VAL A 141 5.22 6.25 -22.64
C VAL A 141 3.85 5.65 -22.36
N ALA A 142 3.31 5.96 -21.20
CA ALA A 142 1.97 5.55 -20.80
C ALA A 142 1.20 6.79 -20.33
N ALA A 143 -0.10 6.82 -20.58
CA ALA A 143 -0.93 7.85 -19.97
C ALA A 143 -0.86 7.67 -18.45
N ALA A 144 -0.50 8.73 -17.74
CA ALA A 144 -0.62 8.78 -16.28
C ALA A 144 -2.11 8.81 -15.92
N GLY A 145 -2.73 7.62 -15.91
CA GLY A 145 -4.07 7.44 -15.42
C GLY A 145 -4.00 7.13 -13.93
N ARG A 146 -4.80 7.82 -13.13
CA ARG A 146 -5.08 7.35 -11.78
C ARG A 146 -5.72 5.96 -11.93
N GLY A 147 -5.09 4.93 -11.39
CA GLY A 147 -5.67 3.58 -11.37
C GLY A 147 -7.10 3.63 -10.82
N LEU A 148 -7.94 2.70 -11.23
CA LEU A 148 -9.34 2.63 -10.75
C LEU A 148 -9.41 2.62 -9.22
N ASP A 149 -8.41 2.06 -8.54
CA ASP A 149 -8.29 2.07 -7.08
C ASP A 149 -8.17 3.50 -6.52
N ALA A 150 -7.37 4.36 -7.14
CA ALA A 150 -7.23 5.75 -6.72
C ALA A 150 -8.52 6.55 -6.97
N VAL A 151 -9.21 6.30 -8.11
CA VAL A 151 -10.51 6.91 -8.41
C VAL A 151 -11.57 6.43 -7.40
N PHE A 152 -11.55 5.14 -7.08
CA PHE A 152 -12.45 4.55 -6.08
C PHE A 152 -12.22 5.16 -4.70
N LEU A 153 -10.96 5.25 -4.25
CA LEU A 153 -10.58 5.85 -2.96
C LEU A 153 -11.02 7.32 -2.87
N GLU A 154 -10.82 8.09 -3.94
CA GLU A 154 -11.22 9.50 -3.98
C GLU A 154 -12.76 9.67 -3.90
N ARG A 155 -13.52 8.84 -4.63
CA ARG A 155 -14.97 8.95 -4.71
C ARG A 155 -15.68 8.43 -3.46
N VAL A 156 -15.22 7.30 -2.93
CA VAL A 156 -15.85 6.62 -1.78
C VAL A 156 -15.31 7.18 -0.45
N GLY A 157 -14.04 7.60 -0.40
CA GLY A 157 -13.45 8.20 0.78
C GLY A 157 -14.07 9.56 1.14
N ARG A 158 -14.46 10.36 0.15
CA ARG A 158 -15.18 11.63 0.38
C ARG A 158 -16.60 11.43 0.93
N GLY A 159 -17.30 10.36 0.53
CA GLY A 159 -18.67 10.09 1.01
C GLY A 159 -18.77 9.65 2.48
N ARG A 160 -17.67 9.15 3.07
CA ARG A 160 -17.64 8.75 4.50
C ARG A 160 -17.24 9.87 5.45
N GLY A 161 -16.78 11.01 4.93
CA GLY A 161 -16.43 12.19 5.74
C GLY A 161 -17.60 13.15 5.98
N GLU A 162 -18.72 13.01 5.26
CA GLU A 162 -19.87 13.90 5.35
C GLU A 162 -21.04 13.37 6.20
N GLU A 163 -20.99 12.10 6.62
CA GLU A 163 -21.92 11.60 7.65
C GLU A 163 -21.36 11.93 9.06
N LYS A 164 -21.28 13.22 9.37
CA LYS A 164 -21.25 13.71 10.74
C LYS A 164 -22.67 13.96 11.19
N GLU A 165 -23.09 13.12 12.12
CA GLU A 165 -24.01 13.30 13.25
C GLU A 165 -25.26 14.19 13.07
N PRO A 166 -26.39 13.68 13.54
CA PRO A 166 -27.32 14.52 14.26
C PRO A 166 -26.96 14.66 15.73
#